data_0895ee73c2347379a9b3ed24a423fd3e
#
_entry.id   0895ee73c2347379a9b3ed24a423fd3e
#
_cell.length_a   1.000
_cell.length_b   1.000
_cell.length_c   1.000
_cell.angle_alpha   90.00
_cell.angle_beta   90.00
_cell.angle_gamma   90.00
#
_symmetry.space_group_name_H-M   'P 1'
#
loop_
_entity.id
_entity.type
_entity.pdbx_description
1 polymer ?
#
loop_
_entity_poly.entity_id
_entity_poly.type
_entity_poly.pdbx_seq_one_letter_code
_entity_poly.pdbx_strand_id
1 'polypeptide(L)'
;LRPRSDGQEGYSLVCGERRFRAARLAGWETIRAKICPMSDAEAEDFAIAENLQREDITPFEQGQAFKRLIDTRRYDVGTLALHFGRTRDFVLSRIRLLDLIPEVIELLNSEEINISQALELCRYEKDIQREVYDKFLQTNFDCHWRHLRAKELRSRLAGMYLSQLDSYRFDKTECMSCASNRANQVLFADCGDCNVCQNRACMKRKNTEYLIAEAKRLLSECPGIRIGYF
;
A
#
# COMPACT_ATOMS: atom_id res chain seq x y z
N LEU A 1 0.88 -33.32 6.35
CA LEU A 1 -0.47 -33.80 6.62
C LEU A 1 -0.83 -33.56 8.09
N ARG A 2 -2.13 -33.44 8.39
CA ARG A 2 -2.67 -33.49 9.74
C ARG A 2 -3.83 -34.49 9.82
N PRO A 3 -4.14 -35.05 11.00
CA PRO A 3 -5.39 -35.80 11.18
C PRO A 3 -6.59 -34.92 10.83
N ARG A 4 -7.64 -35.51 10.30
CA ARG A 4 -8.88 -34.76 9.99
C ARG A 4 -9.56 -34.28 11.26
N SER A 5 -10.05 -33.04 11.24
CA SER A 5 -10.74 -32.42 12.38
C SER A 5 -12.25 -32.67 12.40
N ASP A 6 -12.81 -33.23 11.31
CA ASP A 6 -14.24 -33.51 11.13
C ASP A 6 -14.71 -34.87 11.66
N GLY A 7 -13.86 -35.58 12.39
CA GLY A 7 -14.15 -36.88 12.96
C GLY A 7 -14.15 -38.05 11.96
N GLN A 8 -13.84 -37.80 10.70
CA GLN A 8 -13.68 -38.88 9.69
C GLN A 8 -12.24 -39.43 9.76
N GLU A 9 -12.10 -40.73 9.45
CA GLU A 9 -10.77 -41.34 9.32
C GLU A 9 -9.99 -40.74 8.14
N GLY A 10 -8.69 -40.50 8.35
CA GLY A 10 -7.79 -40.01 7.31
C GLY A 10 -7.08 -38.73 7.67
N TYR A 11 -6.46 -38.09 6.66
CA TYR A 11 -5.61 -36.96 6.81
C TYR A 11 -6.00 -35.85 5.86
N SER A 12 -5.85 -34.58 6.32
CA SER A 12 -5.95 -33.40 5.48
C SER A 12 -4.58 -32.95 5.03
N LEU A 13 -4.48 -32.56 3.77
CA LEU A 13 -3.25 -31.99 3.21
C LEU A 13 -3.11 -30.53 3.67
N VAL A 14 -2.01 -30.21 4.35
CA VAL A 14 -1.68 -28.85 4.78
C VAL A 14 -0.75 -28.17 3.78
N CYS A 15 0.24 -28.90 3.26
CA CYS A 15 1.17 -28.42 2.24
C CYS A 15 1.64 -29.57 1.35
N GLY A 16 2.26 -29.23 0.20
CA GLY A 16 2.79 -30.21 -0.76
C GLY A 16 1.79 -30.68 -1.82
N GLU A 17 0.76 -29.89 -2.16
CA GLU A 17 -0.25 -30.20 -3.17
C GLU A 17 0.37 -30.61 -4.52
N ARG A 18 1.38 -29.88 -4.99
CA ARG A 18 2.07 -30.20 -6.27
C ARG A 18 2.71 -31.59 -6.24
N ARG A 19 3.37 -31.96 -5.12
CA ARG A 19 3.99 -33.28 -4.93
C ARG A 19 2.93 -34.40 -4.89
N PHE A 20 1.83 -34.14 -4.20
CA PHE A 20 0.72 -35.07 -4.13
C PHE A 20 0.09 -35.30 -5.51
N ARG A 21 -0.18 -34.26 -6.28
CA ARG A 21 -0.71 -34.37 -7.65
C ARG A 21 0.26 -35.07 -8.58
N ALA A 22 1.56 -34.77 -8.51
CA ALA A 22 2.59 -35.41 -9.31
C ALA A 22 2.67 -36.92 -9.02
N ALA A 23 2.63 -37.32 -7.74
CA ALA A 23 2.62 -38.72 -7.36
C ALA A 23 1.39 -39.47 -7.91
N ARG A 24 0.21 -38.85 -7.83
CA ARG A 24 -1.02 -39.39 -8.43
C ARG A 24 -0.91 -39.57 -9.95
N LEU A 25 -0.39 -38.57 -10.65
CA LEU A 25 -0.20 -38.65 -12.11
C LEU A 25 0.83 -39.69 -12.50
N ALA A 26 1.86 -39.90 -11.67
CA ALA A 26 2.87 -40.93 -11.87
C ALA A 26 2.39 -42.37 -11.47
N GLY A 27 1.16 -42.49 -10.98
CA GLY A 27 0.59 -43.80 -10.58
C GLY A 27 1.22 -44.37 -9.30
N TRP A 28 1.81 -43.55 -8.43
CA TRP A 28 2.38 -44.02 -7.18
C TRP A 28 1.28 -44.41 -6.19
N GLU A 29 1.37 -45.58 -5.62
CA GLU A 29 0.43 -46.09 -4.61
C GLU A 29 0.67 -45.42 -3.25
N THR A 30 1.90 -45.05 -2.94
CA THR A 30 2.28 -44.47 -1.66
C THR A 30 3.26 -43.31 -1.84
N ILE A 31 3.20 -42.34 -0.94
CA ILE A 31 4.12 -41.21 -0.86
C ILE A 31 4.52 -40.98 0.60
N ARG A 32 5.79 -40.69 0.84
CA ARG A 32 6.24 -40.33 2.18
C ARG A 32 5.64 -38.97 2.61
N ALA A 33 5.06 -38.94 3.80
CA ALA A 33 4.44 -37.76 4.36
C ALA A 33 4.77 -37.59 5.86
N LYS A 34 4.93 -36.37 6.32
CA LYS A 34 5.02 -36.04 7.74
C LYS A 34 3.61 -35.77 8.25
N ILE A 35 3.21 -36.46 9.30
CA ILE A 35 1.93 -36.25 9.97
C ILE A 35 2.21 -35.44 11.24
N CYS A 36 1.57 -34.27 11.37
CA CYS A 36 1.69 -33.42 12.55
C CYS A 36 0.28 -33.07 13.03
N PRO A 37 -0.09 -33.40 14.27
CA PRO A 37 -1.31 -32.88 14.88
C PRO A 37 -1.22 -31.35 14.95
N MET A 38 -2.22 -30.67 14.46
CA MET A 38 -2.32 -29.20 14.51
C MET A 38 -3.79 -28.77 14.36
N SER A 39 -4.12 -27.65 14.96
CA SER A 39 -5.43 -27.00 14.80
C SER A 39 -5.63 -26.48 13.37
N ASP A 40 -6.86 -26.11 13.03
CA ASP A 40 -7.17 -25.48 11.73
C ASP A 40 -6.38 -24.19 11.54
N ALA A 41 -6.26 -23.39 12.60
CA ALA A 41 -5.53 -22.14 12.63
C ALA A 41 -4.01 -22.34 12.37
N GLU A 42 -3.38 -23.32 13.02
CA GLU A 42 -1.96 -23.66 12.81
C GLU A 42 -1.73 -24.21 11.41
N ALA A 43 -2.67 -24.98 10.88
CA ALA A 43 -2.60 -25.50 9.52
C ALA A 43 -2.67 -24.40 8.47
N GLU A 44 -3.52 -23.40 8.68
CA GLU A 44 -3.61 -22.22 7.82
C GLU A 44 -2.31 -21.40 7.86
N ASP A 45 -1.78 -21.14 9.05
CA ASP A 45 -0.51 -20.42 9.20
C ASP A 45 0.64 -21.14 8.50
N PHE A 46 0.68 -22.47 8.66
CA PHE A 46 1.71 -23.30 8.04
C PHE A 46 1.62 -23.28 6.50
N ALA A 47 0.40 -23.33 5.96
CA ALA A 47 0.18 -23.23 4.52
C ALA A 47 0.58 -21.84 3.96
N ILE A 48 0.27 -20.77 4.69
CA ILE A 48 0.70 -19.40 4.33
C ILE A 48 2.23 -19.29 4.38
N ALA A 49 2.85 -19.82 5.44
CA ALA A 49 4.30 -19.78 5.62
C ALA A 49 5.03 -20.57 4.52
N GLU A 50 4.52 -21.74 4.13
CA GLU A 50 5.07 -22.53 3.02
C GLU A 50 4.98 -21.75 1.71
N ASN A 51 3.83 -21.14 1.43
CA ASN A 51 3.64 -20.34 0.23
C ASN A 51 4.57 -19.12 0.18
N LEU A 52 4.84 -18.47 1.33
CA LEU A 52 5.80 -17.35 1.43
C LEU A 52 7.26 -17.74 1.15
N GLN A 53 7.61 -19.03 1.25
CA GLN A 53 8.96 -19.53 0.96
C GLN A 53 9.16 -19.91 -0.51
N ARG A 54 8.13 -19.81 -1.33
CA ARG A 54 8.23 -20.08 -2.78
C ARG A 54 9.05 -19.01 -3.48
N GLU A 55 9.85 -19.41 -4.45
CA GLU A 55 10.68 -18.49 -5.24
C GLU A 55 9.85 -17.60 -6.19
N ASP A 56 8.67 -18.09 -6.61
CA ASP A 56 7.79 -17.45 -7.58
C ASP A 56 6.72 -16.53 -6.97
N ILE A 57 6.73 -16.29 -5.64
CA ILE A 57 5.76 -15.43 -4.99
C ILE A 57 6.05 -13.95 -5.24
N THR A 58 5.07 -13.22 -5.75
CA THR A 58 5.21 -11.80 -6.02
C THR A 58 5.26 -10.96 -4.74
N PRO A 59 5.86 -9.75 -4.79
CA PRO A 59 5.86 -8.83 -3.64
C PRO A 59 4.46 -8.49 -3.12
N PHE A 60 3.47 -8.40 -4.01
CA PHE A 60 2.09 -8.14 -3.66
C PHE A 60 1.45 -9.33 -2.91
N GLU A 61 1.65 -10.56 -3.40
CA GLU A 61 1.19 -11.79 -2.73
C GLU A 61 1.84 -11.96 -1.35
N GLN A 62 3.13 -11.61 -1.20
CA GLN A 62 3.78 -11.56 0.12
C GLN A 62 3.05 -10.61 1.07
N GLY A 63 2.66 -9.44 0.58
CA GLY A 63 1.87 -8.46 1.33
C GLY A 63 0.53 -9.02 1.79
N GLN A 64 -0.19 -9.69 0.90
CA GLN A 64 -1.47 -10.35 1.22
C GLN A 64 -1.29 -11.42 2.31
N ALA A 65 -0.26 -12.25 2.19
CA ALA A 65 0.03 -13.30 3.15
C ALA A 65 0.38 -12.73 4.54
N PHE A 66 1.24 -11.70 4.60
CA PHE A 66 1.56 -11.01 5.87
C PHE A 66 0.33 -10.35 6.49
N LYS A 67 -0.48 -9.67 5.70
CA LYS A 67 -1.71 -9.04 6.17
C LYS A 67 -2.67 -10.06 6.76
N ARG A 68 -2.88 -11.21 6.10
CA ARG A 68 -3.70 -12.31 6.62
C ARG A 68 -3.22 -12.79 7.99
N LEU A 69 -1.90 -13.04 8.16
CA LEU A 69 -1.33 -13.52 9.42
C LEU A 69 -1.52 -12.49 10.55
N ILE A 70 -1.41 -11.18 10.27
CA ILE A 70 -1.68 -10.13 11.25
C ILE A 70 -3.17 -10.08 11.61
N ASP A 71 -4.06 -10.19 10.64
CA ASP A 71 -5.51 -10.11 10.86
C ASP A 71 -6.04 -11.25 11.74
N THR A 72 -5.34 -12.39 11.80
CA THR A 72 -5.62 -13.47 12.76
C THR A 72 -5.33 -13.08 14.21
N ARG A 73 -4.70 -11.92 14.45
CA ARG A 73 -4.25 -11.41 15.76
C ARG A 73 -3.28 -12.32 16.52
N ARG A 74 -2.71 -13.32 15.85
CA ARG A 74 -1.68 -14.20 16.43
C ARG A 74 -0.28 -13.64 16.24
N TYR A 75 -0.11 -12.78 15.26
CA TYR A 75 1.15 -12.15 14.93
C TYR A 75 1.01 -10.64 14.86
N ASP A 76 2.00 -9.94 15.33
CA ASP A 76 2.28 -8.56 15.01
C ASP A 76 3.42 -8.47 13.98
N VAL A 77 3.69 -7.27 13.47
CA VAL A 77 4.75 -7.05 12.47
C VAL A 77 6.13 -7.48 12.98
N GLY A 78 6.39 -7.32 14.28
CA GLY A 78 7.68 -7.69 14.89
C GLY A 78 7.87 -9.20 14.95
N THR A 79 6.88 -9.91 15.44
CA THR A 79 6.89 -11.38 15.53
C THR A 79 6.93 -12.04 14.15
N LEU A 80 6.21 -11.48 13.15
CA LEU A 80 6.32 -11.96 11.76
C LEU A 80 7.72 -11.75 11.18
N ALA A 81 8.31 -10.58 11.39
CA ALA A 81 9.64 -10.29 10.90
C ALA A 81 10.66 -11.30 11.46
N LEU A 82 10.60 -11.58 12.77
CA LEU A 82 11.44 -12.59 13.41
C LEU A 82 11.18 -14.01 12.87
N HIS A 83 9.91 -14.38 12.73
CA HIS A 83 9.51 -15.72 12.27
C HIS A 83 10.03 -16.02 10.85
N PHE A 84 10.01 -15.04 9.96
CA PHE A 84 10.47 -15.18 8.58
C PHE A 84 11.93 -14.74 8.36
N GLY A 85 12.68 -14.37 9.41
CA GLY A 85 14.07 -13.91 9.29
C GLY A 85 14.19 -12.64 8.44
N ARG A 86 13.20 -11.74 8.53
CA ARG A 86 13.14 -10.47 7.78
C ARG A 86 13.13 -9.29 8.73
N THR A 87 13.33 -8.09 8.21
CA THR A 87 13.16 -6.86 8.98
C THR A 87 11.70 -6.44 9.08
N ARG A 88 11.35 -5.63 10.09
CA ARG A 88 10.01 -5.03 10.20
C ARG A 88 9.67 -4.20 8.96
N ASP A 89 10.64 -3.43 8.45
CA ASP A 89 10.46 -2.61 7.25
C ASP A 89 10.18 -3.45 6.01
N PHE A 90 10.78 -4.64 5.90
CA PHE A 90 10.45 -5.57 4.83
C PHE A 90 8.97 -5.97 4.89
N VAL A 91 8.47 -6.40 6.05
CA VAL A 91 7.06 -6.81 6.22
C VAL A 91 6.13 -5.64 5.94
N LEU A 92 6.40 -4.46 6.52
CA LEU A 92 5.60 -3.26 6.29
C LEU A 92 5.60 -2.83 4.83
N SER A 93 6.75 -2.87 4.15
CA SER A 93 6.83 -2.51 2.73
C SER A 93 5.95 -3.41 1.86
N ARG A 94 5.87 -4.71 2.15
CA ARG A 94 4.99 -5.62 1.43
C ARG A 94 3.51 -5.34 1.69
N ILE A 95 3.14 -5.09 2.94
CA ILE A 95 1.76 -4.75 3.32
C ILE A 95 1.33 -3.43 2.65
N ARG A 96 2.21 -2.42 2.58
CA ARG A 96 1.93 -1.15 1.90
C ARG A 96 1.56 -1.32 0.42
N LEU A 97 2.08 -2.34 -0.26
CA LEU A 97 1.73 -2.61 -1.66
C LEU A 97 0.25 -2.95 -1.86
N LEU A 98 -0.47 -3.32 -0.81
CA LEU A 98 -1.92 -3.58 -0.87
C LEU A 98 -2.75 -2.32 -1.11
N ASP A 99 -2.17 -1.14 -0.91
CA ASP A 99 -2.79 0.15 -1.20
C ASP A 99 -2.68 0.57 -2.67
N LEU A 100 -2.03 -0.23 -3.52
CA LEU A 100 -1.94 0.04 -4.95
C LEU A 100 -3.26 -0.24 -5.69
N ILE A 101 -3.45 0.47 -6.80
CA ILE A 101 -4.49 0.15 -7.78
C ILE A 101 -4.07 -1.07 -8.62
N PRO A 102 -5.03 -1.86 -9.16
CA PRO A 102 -4.73 -3.08 -9.92
C PRO A 102 -3.75 -2.87 -11.07
N GLU A 103 -3.88 -1.79 -11.80
CA GLU A 103 -3.05 -1.47 -12.96
C GLU A 103 -1.56 -1.27 -12.57
N VAL A 104 -1.31 -0.68 -11.41
CA VAL A 104 0.06 -0.51 -10.89
C VAL A 104 0.61 -1.82 -10.33
N ILE A 105 -0.26 -2.69 -9.78
CA ILE A 105 0.14 -4.05 -9.35
C ILE A 105 0.59 -4.86 -10.57
N GLU A 106 -0.09 -4.76 -11.70
CA GLU A 106 0.30 -5.41 -12.96
C GLU A 106 1.70 -4.96 -13.42
N LEU A 107 1.97 -3.63 -13.39
CA LEU A 107 3.29 -3.11 -13.71
C LEU A 107 4.38 -3.59 -12.76
N LEU A 108 4.06 -3.77 -11.48
CA LEU A 108 5.00 -4.32 -10.50
C LEU A 108 5.26 -5.80 -10.76
N ASN A 109 4.23 -6.59 -11.06
CA ASN A 109 4.34 -8.02 -11.32
C ASN A 109 5.04 -8.33 -12.65
N SER A 110 4.93 -7.45 -13.65
CA SER A 110 5.66 -7.54 -14.92
C SER A 110 7.06 -6.93 -14.87
N GLU A 111 7.52 -6.49 -13.69
CA GLU A 111 8.82 -5.85 -13.45
C GLU A 111 9.05 -4.54 -14.24
N GLU A 112 7.98 -3.95 -14.79
CA GLU A 112 8.05 -2.66 -15.49
C GLU A 112 8.28 -1.48 -14.54
N ILE A 113 7.90 -1.65 -13.26
CA ILE A 113 8.30 -0.78 -12.15
C ILE A 113 8.87 -1.63 -11.02
N ASN A 114 9.77 -1.07 -10.24
CA ASN A 114 10.34 -1.75 -9.09
C ASN A 114 9.56 -1.44 -7.79
N ILE A 115 9.84 -2.23 -6.74
CA ILE A 115 9.18 -2.10 -5.43
C ILE A 115 9.34 -0.68 -4.85
N SER A 116 10.49 -0.04 -5.02
CA SER A 116 10.72 1.30 -4.49
C SER A 116 9.84 2.34 -5.17
N GLN A 117 9.62 2.23 -6.48
CA GLN A 117 8.68 3.09 -7.22
C GLN A 117 7.24 2.81 -6.80
N ALA A 118 6.86 1.54 -6.67
CA ALA A 118 5.53 1.14 -6.20
C ALA A 118 5.23 1.70 -4.80
N LEU A 119 6.20 1.66 -3.88
CA LEU A 119 6.07 2.24 -2.54
C LEU A 119 5.90 3.76 -2.54
N GLU A 120 6.47 4.48 -3.51
CA GLU A 120 6.19 5.91 -3.65
C GLU A 120 4.74 6.17 -4.09
N LEU A 121 4.20 5.32 -4.97
CA LEU A 121 2.81 5.42 -5.43
C LEU A 121 1.80 5.07 -4.32
N CYS A 122 2.10 4.07 -3.48
CA CYS A 122 1.26 3.70 -2.32
C CYS A 122 0.99 4.87 -1.36
N ARG A 123 1.81 5.91 -1.39
CA ARG A 123 1.68 7.10 -0.53
C ARG A 123 0.56 8.03 -0.95
N TYR A 124 -0.09 7.78 -2.07
CA TYR A 124 -1.12 8.62 -2.65
C TYR A 124 -2.47 7.90 -2.69
N GLU A 125 -3.55 8.67 -2.58
CA GLU A 125 -4.92 8.17 -2.72
C GLU A 125 -5.12 7.52 -4.09
N LYS A 126 -6.04 6.56 -4.19
CA LYS A 126 -6.23 5.75 -5.40
C LYS A 126 -6.59 6.57 -6.64
N ASP A 127 -7.28 7.69 -6.46
CA ASP A 127 -7.61 8.61 -7.57
C ASP A 127 -6.34 9.25 -8.15
N ILE A 128 -5.40 9.64 -7.29
CA ILE A 128 -4.11 10.18 -7.72
C ILE A 128 -3.28 9.09 -8.41
N GLN A 129 -3.24 7.87 -7.84
CA GLN A 129 -2.56 6.74 -8.47
C GLN A 129 -3.08 6.48 -9.87
N ARG A 130 -4.41 6.52 -10.07
CA ARG A 130 -5.06 6.34 -11.36
C ARG A 130 -4.69 7.45 -12.34
N GLU A 131 -4.74 8.71 -11.90
CA GLU A 131 -4.31 9.86 -12.72
C GLU A 131 -2.84 9.73 -13.14
N VAL A 132 -1.97 9.30 -12.24
CA VAL A 132 -0.54 9.06 -12.52
C VAL A 132 -0.37 7.91 -13.50
N TYR A 133 -1.10 6.82 -13.32
CA TYR A 133 -1.08 5.69 -14.25
C TYR A 133 -1.48 6.14 -15.66
N ASP A 134 -2.63 6.81 -15.81
CA ASP A 134 -3.18 7.21 -17.09
C ASP A 134 -2.27 8.22 -17.82
N LYS A 135 -1.66 9.16 -17.09
CA LYS A 135 -0.87 10.23 -17.69
C LYS A 135 0.61 9.90 -17.89
N PHE A 136 1.19 9.06 -17.03
CA PHE A 136 2.65 8.94 -16.95
C PHE A 136 3.18 7.51 -16.93
N LEU A 137 2.35 6.49 -16.68
CA LEU A 137 2.78 5.10 -16.60
C LEU A 137 2.29 4.23 -17.77
N GLN A 138 1.33 4.68 -18.58
CA GLN A 138 0.94 3.97 -19.80
C GLN A 138 2.03 4.06 -20.87
N THR A 139 2.17 2.99 -21.65
CA THR A 139 3.23 2.85 -22.67
C THR A 139 3.11 3.80 -23.86
N ASN A 140 1.96 4.44 -24.03
CA ASN A 140 1.63 5.22 -25.26
C ASN A 140 2.14 6.68 -25.22
N PHE A 141 2.85 7.08 -24.17
CA PHE A 141 3.34 8.45 -24.01
C PHE A 141 4.86 8.49 -24.02
N ASP A 142 5.44 9.41 -24.78
CA ASP A 142 6.89 9.62 -24.89
C ASP A 142 7.57 10.02 -23.56
N CYS A 143 6.78 10.39 -22.55
CA CYS A 143 7.25 10.85 -21.24
C CYS A 143 6.86 9.91 -20.10
N HIS A 144 6.95 8.61 -20.29
CA HIS A 144 6.59 7.68 -19.23
C HIS A 144 7.59 7.67 -18.06
N TRP A 145 7.05 7.56 -16.84
CA TRP A 145 7.84 7.64 -15.59
C TRP A 145 8.37 6.30 -15.09
N ARG A 146 8.20 5.21 -15.84
CA ARG A 146 8.62 3.86 -15.41
C ARG A 146 10.11 3.71 -15.15
N HIS A 147 10.96 4.47 -15.86
CA HIS A 147 12.42 4.43 -15.68
C HIS A 147 12.94 5.47 -14.70
N LEU A 148 12.10 6.29 -14.12
CA LEU A 148 12.54 7.23 -13.09
C LEU A 148 13.02 6.47 -11.87
N ARG A 149 14.10 6.95 -11.26
CA ARG A 149 14.48 6.46 -9.92
C ARG A 149 13.39 6.85 -8.92
N ALA A 150 13.18 6.01 -7.89
CA ALA A 150 12.15 6.26 -6.87
C ALA A 150 12.23 7.67 -6.26
N LYS A 151 13.44 8.20 -6.02
CA LYS A 151 13.64 9.57 -5.52
C LYS A 151 13.13 10.63 -6.49
N GLU A 152 13.35 10.45 -7.77
CA GLU A 152 12.90 11.38 -8.81
C GLU A 152 11.39 11.31 -8.97
N LEU A 153 10.83 10.09 -9.00
CA LEU A 153 9.38 9.86 -8.99
C LEU A 153 8.72 10.56 -7.78
N ARG A 154 9.29 10.40 -6.58
CA ARG A 154 8.83 11.08 -5.37
C ARG A 154 8.80 12.60 -5.56
N SER A 155 9.86 13.19 -6.08
CA SER A 155 9.95 14.64 -6.27
C SER A 155 8.89 15.16 -7.24
N ARG A 156 8.66 14.46 -8.35
CA ARG A 156 7.63 14.83 -9.34
C ARG A 156 6.23 14.70 -8.77
N LEU A 157 5.94 13.58 -8.10
CA LEU A 157 4.65 13.36 -7.44
C LEU A 157 4.39 14.43 -6.36
N ALA A 158 5.38 14.73 -5.54
CA ALA A 158 5.25 15.75 -4.50
C ALA A 158 4.95 17.14 -5.09
N GLY A 159 5.68 17.55 -6.13
CA GLY A 159 5.45 18.82 -6.79
C GLY A 159 4.08 18.93 -7.46
N MET A 160 3.53 17.81 -7.97
CA MET A 160 2.25 17.81 -8.67
C MET A 160 1.03 17.64 -7.75
N TYR A 161 1.15 16.83 -6.69
CA TYR A 161 -0.01 16.36 -5.92
C TYR A 161 -0.02 16.77 -4.46
N LEU A 162 1.06 17.34 -3.93
CA LEU A 162 1.11 17.80 -2.55
C LEU A 162 0.99 19.31 -2.45
N SER A 163 0.26 19.75 -1.44
CA SER A 163 0.14 21.17 -1.06
C SER A 163 0.72 21.37 0.33
N GLN A 164 1.67 22.28 0.47
CA GLN A 164 2.22 22.67 1.78
C GLN A 164 1.17 23.44 2.56
N LEU A 165 0.70 22.91 3.70
CA LEU A 165 -0.32 23.57 4.52
C LEU A 165 0.15 24.93 5.03
N ASP A 166 1.45 25.09 5.32
CA ASP A 166 2.02 26.33 5.83
C ASP A 166 1.99 27.48 4.83
N SER A 167 1.90 27.18 3.54
CA SER A 167 1.78 28.20 2.48
C SER A 167 0.41 28.87 2.44
N TYR A 168 -0.57 28.36 3.18
CA TYR A 168 -1.94 28.87 3.19
C TYR A 168 -2.29 29.55 4.52
N ARG A 169 -3.18 30.54 4.50
CA ARG A 169 -3.57 31.35 5.68
C ARG A 169 -4.94 30.98 6.27
N PHE A 170 -5.72 30.10 5.62
CA PHE A 170 -7.00 29.65 6.17
C PHE A 170 -6.81 28.85 7.48
N ASP A 171 -7.88 28.70 8.25
CA ASP A 171 -7.87 27.89 9.47
C ASP A 171 -7.61 26.41 9.17
N LYS A 172 -6.59 25.86 9.82
CA LYS A 172 -6.09 24.49 9.62
C LYS A 172 -6.53 23.51 10.71
N THR A 173 -7.39 23.95 11.65
CA THR A 173 -7.80 23.11 12.79
C THR A 173 -8.31 21.75 12.34
N GLU A 174 -9.19 21.70 11.32
CA GLU A 174 -9.70 20.46 10.76
C GLU A 174 -8.61 19.64 10.02
N CYS A 175 -7.57 20.31 9.53
CA CYS A 175 -6.48 19.62 8.80
C CYS A 175 -5.58 18.82 9.73
N MET A 176 -5.55 19.13 11.03
CA MET A 176 -4.71 18.43 12.01
C MET A 176 -5.14 16.97 12.21
N SER A 177 -6.42 16.64 12.03
CA SER A 177 -6.97 15.27 12.13
C SER A 177 -7.41 14.68 10.79
N CYS A 178 -7.22 15.41 9.68
CA CYS A 178 -7.68 15.00 8.36
C CYS A 178 -6.86 13.84 7.79
N ALA A 179 -7.53 12.83 7.24
CA ALA A 179 -6.88 11.66 6.62
C ALA A 179 -6.02 12.03 5.39
N SER A 180 -6.37 13.11 4.66
CA SER A 180 -5.57 13.58 3.52
C SER A 180 -4.32 14.38 3.93
N ASN A 181 -4.14 14.67 5.23
CA ASN A 181 -2.89 15.20 5.75
C ASN A 181 -1.92 14.05 5.98
N ARG A 182 -0.75 14.08 5.34
CA ARG A 182 0.24 13.00 5.44
C ARG A 182 0.75 12.75 6.85
N ALA A 183 0.77 13.74 7.72
CA ALA A 183 1.13 13.55 9.12
C ALA A 183 0.25 12.51 9.84
N ASN A 184 -0.99 12.30 9.36
CA ASN A 184 -1.96 11.38 9.95
C ASN A 184 -1.96 9.99 9.30
N GLN A 185 -1.12 9.76 8.29
CA GLN A 185 -1.01 8.46 7.61
C GLN A 185 -0.04 7.55 8.37
N VAL A 186 -0.58 6.72 9.26
CA VAL A 186 0.19 5.87 10.20
C VAL A 186 1.23 4.98 9.50
N LEU A 187 0.93 4.46 8.31
CA LEU A 187 1.86 3.60 7.55
C LEU A 187 3.05 4.36 6.93
N PHE A 188 3.02 5.70 6.93
CA PHE A 188 4.02 6.56 6.31
C PHE A 188 4.55 7.65 7.24
N ALA A 189 4.30 7.54 8.54
CA ALA A 189 4.62 8.57 9.54
C ALA A 189 6.13 8.91 9.64
N ASP A 190 6.99 8.01 9.21
CA ASP A 190 8.46 8.11 9.22
C ASP A 190 9.04 8.84 7.98
N CYS A 191 8.20 9.34 7.09
CA CYS A 191 8.64 9.87 5.80
C CYS A 191 8.96 11.37 5.76
N GLY A 192 8.98 12.08 6.88
CA GLY A 192 9.41 13.48 6.97
C GLY A 192 8.53 14.52 6.25
N ASP A 193 7.44 14.11 5.61
CA ASP A 193 6.51 14.99 4.90
C ASP A 193 5.40 15.49 5.85
N CYS A 194 5.78 16.05 7.00
CA CYS A 194 4.84 16.64 7.92
C CYS A 194 4.20 17.89 7.30
N ASN A 195 2.92 18.10 7.57
CA ASN A 195 2.19 19.32 7.19
C ASN A 195 1.91 19.48 5.69
N VAL A 196 1.75 18.38 4.94
CA VAL A 196 1.36 18.39 3.52
C VAL A 196 0.02 17.68 3.32
N CYS A 197 -0.81 18.23 2.43
CA CYS A 197 -2.14 17.73 2.11
C CYS A 197 -2.17 17.19 0.67
N GLN A 198 -2.81 16.03 0.47
CA GLN A 198 -3.03 15.44 -0.85
C GLN A 198 -4.33 15.92 -1.50
N ASN A 199 -5.29 16.44 -0.74
CA ASN A 199 -6.60 16.86 -1.24
C ASN A 199 -6.55 18.27 -1.81
N ARG A 200 -6.14 18.40 -3.08
CA ARG A 200 -6.03 19.69 -3.79
C ARG A 200 -7.37 20.40 -3.94
N ALA A 201 -8.47 19.66 -4.13
CA ALA A 201 -9.79 20.26 -4.26
C ALA A 201 -10.23 20.91 -2.94
N CYS A 202 -10.04 20.24 -1.81
CA CYS A 202 -10.30 20.80 -0.49
C CYS A 202 -9.42 22.03 -0.22
N MET A 203 -8.13 21.97 -0.53
CA MET A 203 -7.19 23.08 -0.37
C MET A 203 -7.62 24.30 -1.18
N LYS A 204 -7.96 24.09 -2.46
CA LYS A 204 -8.45 25.16 -3.33
C LYS A 204 -9.72 25.80 -2.79
N ARG A 205 -10.70 24.99 -2.36
CA ARG A 205 -11.97 25.47 -1.79
C ARG A 205 -11.71 26.32 -0.52
N LYS A 206 -11.00 25.77 0.46
CA LYS A 206 -10.70 26.47 1.73
C LYS A 206 -9.93 27.78 1.50
N ASN A 207 -8.96 27.75 0.59
CA ASN A 207 -8.21 28.97 0.25
C ASN A 207 -9.09 30.02 -0.43
N THR A 208 -9.98 29.61 -1.35
CA THR A 208 -10.92 30.53 -2.00
C THR A 208 -11.88 31.14 -0.99
N GLU A 209 -12.45 30.34 -0.09
CA GLU A 209 -13.34 30.81 1.00
C GLU A 209 -12.62 31.83 1.89
N TYR A 210 -11.38 31.53 2.28
CA TYR A 210 -10.55 32.46 3.07
C TYR A 210 -10.30 33.78 2.31
N LEU A 211 -9.89 33.72 1.05
CA LEU A 211 -9.60 34.92 0.25
C LEU A 211 -10.85 35.80 0.05
N ILE A 212 -12.03 35.18 -0.15
CA ILE A 212 -13.30 35.91 -0.25
C ILE A 212 -13.64 36.60 1.08
N ALA A 213 -13.49 35.88 2.20
CA ALA A 213 -13.73 36.46 3.53
C ALA A 213 -12.79 37.64 3.84
N GLU A 214 -11.51 37.45 3.51
CA GLU A 214 -10.51 38.52 3.73
C GLU A 214 -10.74 39.71 2.81
N ALA A 215 -11.10 39.52 1.55
CA ALA A 215 -11.46 40.58 0.64
C ALA A 215 -12.68 41.37 1.15
N LYS A 216 -13.73 40.69 1.65
CA LYS A 216 -14.90 41.38 2.25
C LYS A 216 -14.51 42.18 3.48
N ARG A 217 -13.63 41.64 4.35
CA ARG A 217 -13.12 42.35 5.52
C ARG A 217 -12.38 43.64 5.11
N LEU A 218 -11.44 43.54 4.19
CA LEU A 218 -10.66 44.68 3.71
C LEU A 218 -11.52 45.77 3.07
N LEU A 219 -12.54 45.37 2.27
CA LEU A 219 -13.49 46.33 1.67
C LEU A 219 -14.34 47.05 2.72
N SER A 220 -14.67 46.38 3.84
CA SER A 220 -15.42 46.99 4.93
C SER A 220 -14.57 47.98 5.76
N GLU A 221 -13.29 47.65 5.96
CA GLU A 221 -12.35 48.49 6.73
C GLU A 221 -11.81 49.66 5.91
N CYS A 222 -11.71 49.51 4.59
CA CYS A 222 -11.16 50.54 3.69
C CYS A 222 -12.07 50.76 2.46
N PRO A 223 -13.13 51.54 2.55
CA PRO A 223 -14.14 51.69 1.47
C PRO A 223 -13.62 52.24 0.14
N GLY A 224 -12.38 52.72 0.09
CA GLY A 224 -11.74 53.25 -1.13
C GLY A 224 -10.84 52.27 -1.89
N ILE A 225 -10.63 51.05 -1.38
CA ILE A 225 -9.78 50.05 -2.04
C ILE A 225 -10.48 49.46 -3.26
N ARG A 226 -9.79 49.43 -4.39
CA ARG A 226 -10.20 48.70 -5.59
C ARG A 226 -9.38 47.42 -5.70
N ILE A 227 -10.05 46.27 -5.84
CA ILE A 227 -9.38 45.00 -6.13
C ILE A 227 -9.08 44.99 -7.64
N GLY A 228 -7.78 45.05 -8.02
CA GLY A 228 -7.31 44.96 -9.41
C GLY A 228 -6.81 43.58 -9.72
N TYR A 229 -7.00 43.13 -10.98
CA TYR A 229 -6.29 41.97 -11.53
C TYR A 229 -4.92 42.46 -12.04
N PHE A 230 -3.87 41.73 -11.67
CA PHE A 230 -2.55 41.80 -12.28
C PHE A 230 -2.32 40.57 -13.15
#